data_0eef0757d2b0091e7fc281e7063340a9
#
_entry.id   0eef0757d2b0091e7fc281e7063340a9
#
_cell.length_a   1.000
_cell.length_b   1.000
_cell.length_c   1.000
_cell.angle_alpha   90.00
_cell.angle_beta   90.00
_cell.angle_gamma   90.00
#
_symmetry.space_group_name_H-M   'P 1'
#
loop_
_entity.id
_entity.type
_entity.pdbx_description
1 polymer ?
#
loop_
_entity_poly.entity_id
_entity_poly.type
_entity_poly.pdbx_seq_one_letter_code
_entity_poly.pdbx_strand_id
1 'polypeptide(L)'
;MNICVIGNNLTGLALSKALVNRKINVTIFYNFKKKIFKSGRSIGITKKNVDFLNSQILKINKKYLNPINQIEIYTEKNRSQKILNFNEKNKNLFNLIKSDTLYKLLKNDLSNKKNFRIKKIKKSNFYNNIIKNEYFDLIINCEKKNILTKSFLILYFVI
;
A
#
# COMPACT_ATOMS: atom_id res chain seq x y z
N MET A 1 16.00 -8.39 13.86
CA MET A 1 15.84 -8.42 12.40
C MET A 1 15.63 -7.02 11.90
N ASN A 2 16.41 -6.61 10.89
CA ASN A 2 16.39 -5.30 10.27
C ASN A 2 15.99 -5.43 8.78
N ILE A 3 14.87 -4.84 8.37
CA ILE A 3 14.36 -4.93 7.00
C ILE A 3 14.43 -3.57 6.32
N CYS A 4 14.98 -3.57 5.11
CA CYS A 4 14.94 -2.44 4.21
C CYS A 4 13.73 -2.55 3.28
N VAL A 5 12.91 -1.51 3.19
CA VAL A 5 11.84 -1.39 2.19
C VAL A 5 12.16 -0.24 1.25
N ILE A 6 12.18 -0.52 -0.05
CA ILE A 6 12.42 0.48 -1.07
C ILE A 6 11.08 0.94 -1.62
N GLY A 7 10.74 2.21 -1.42
CA GLY A 7 9.50 2.81 -1.92
C GLY A 7 8.57 3.31 -0.82
N ASN A 8 8.32 4.61 -0.84
CA ASN A 8 7.40 5.31 0.06
C ASN A 8 6.02 5.45 -0.62
N ASN A 9 5.43 4.33 -1.02
CA ASN A 9 4.10 4.23 -1.61
C ASN A 9 3.16 3.45 -0.67
N LEU A 10 1.89 3.28 -1.03
CA LEU A 10 0.92 2.56 -0.20
C LEU A 10 1.36 1.14 0.15
N THR A 11 1.90 0.40 -0.83
CA THR A 11 2.38 -0.97 -0.65
C THR A 11 3.54 -1.00 0.35
N GLY A 12 4.54 -0.12 0.16
CA GLY A 12 5.69 -0.03 1.07
C GLY A 12 5.29 0.35 2.49
N LEU A 13 4.37 1.30 2.65
CA LEU A 13 3.87 1.70 3.97
C LEU A 13 3.04 0.61 4.64
N ALA A 14 2.14 -0.06 3.91
CA ALA A 14 1.31 -1.13 4.46
C ALA A 14 2.16 -2.33 4.89
N LEU A 15 3.13 -2.74 4.06
CA LEU A 15 4.10 -3.78 4.40
C LEU A 15 4.92 -3.40 5.62
N SER A 16 5.49 -2.19 5.62
CA SER A 16 6.27 -1.69 6.75
C SER A 16 5.46 -1.70 8.04
N LYS A 17 4.19 -1.30 7.97
CA LYS A 17 3.31 -1.30 9.14
C LYS A 17 3.04 -2.72 9.66
N ALA A 18 2.81 -3.68 8.77
CA ALA A 18 2.63 -5.09 9.14
C ALA A 18 3.88 -5.66 9.85
N LEU A 19 5.07 -5.33 9.35
CA LEU A 19 6.36 -5.76 9.93
C LEU A 19 6.63 -5.08 11.28
N VAL A 20 6.41 -3.77 11.37
CA VAL A 20 6.57 -2.98 12.60
C VAL A 20 5.65 -3.48 13.72
N ASN A 21 4.40 -3.85 13.38
CA ASN A 21 3.47 -4.46 14.34
C ASN A 21 3.99 -5.79 14.91
N ARG A 22 4.85 -6.50 14.17
CA ARG A 22 5.53 -7.74 14.60
C ARG A 22 6.88 -7.49 15.28
N LYS A 23 7.14 -6.25 15.72
CA LYS A 23 8.38 -5.82 16.40
C LYS A 23 9.64 -5.93 15.54
N ILE A 24 9.52 -5.96 14.22
CA ILE A 24 10.63 -5.95 13.27
C ILE A 24 11.06 -4.50 13.03
N ASN A 25 12.37 -4.27 12.99
CA ASN A 25 12.92 -2.96 12.64
C ASN A 25 12.83 -2.75 11.13
N VAL A 26 12.22 -1.65 10.72
CA VAL A 26 12.01 -1.34 9.30
C VAL A 26 12.55 0.03 8.96
N THR A 27 13.35 0.10 7.89
CA THR A 27 13.79 1.36 7.29
C THR A 27 13.27 1.47 5.87
N ILE A 28 12.45 2.50 5.61
CA ILE A 28 12.02 2.83 4.25
C ILE A 28 13.05 3.76 3.59
N PHE A 29 13.46 3.39 2.39
CA PHE A 29 14.24 4.26 1.50
C PHE A 29 13.41 4.71 0.31
N TYR A 30 13.49 6.00 -0.04
CA TYR A 30 12.75 6.53 -1.17
C TYR A 30 13.48 7.66 -1.89
N ASN A 31 13.20 7.83 -3.20
CA ASN A 31 13.74 8.90 -4.02
C ASN A 31 12.73 10.06 -4.11
N PHE A 32 13.21 11.28 -3.85
CA PHE A 32 12.38 12.49 -3.76
C PHE A 32 11.73 12.96 -5.08
N LYS A 33 12.28 12.58 -6.25
CA LYS A 33 11.85 13.15 -7.55
C LYS A 33 10.47 12.70 -8.05
N LYS A 34 9.80 11.76 -7.38
CA LYS A 34 8.45 11.33 -7.78
C LYS A 34 7.41 11.94 -6.82
N LYS A 35 6.48 12.73 -7.36
CA LYS A 35 5.20 13.01 -6.67
C LYS A 35 4.58 11.66 -6.29
N ILE A 36 4.51 11.39 -4.99
CA ILE A 36 4.14 10.07 -4.44
C ILE A 36 2.69 9.74 -4.74
N PHE A 37 1.83 10.76 -4.93
CA PHE A 37 0.42 10.57 -5.26
C PHE A 37 -0.08 11.59 -6.27
N LYS A 38 -0.84 11.14 -7.27
CA LYS A 38 -1.85 11.96 -7.92
C LYS A 38 -3.03 12.04 -6.95
N SER A 39 -3.28 13.23 -6.38
CA SER A 39 -4.45 13.47 -5.54
C SER A 39 -5.74 13.07 -6.27
N GLY A 40 -6.70 12.51 -5.54
CA GLY A 40 -8.04 12.24 -6.07
C GLY A 40 -8.35 10.79 -6.47
N ARG A 41 -7.40 9.84 -6.35
CA ARG A 41 -7.73 8.42 -6.60
C ARG A 41 -8.41 7.79 -5.39
N SER A 42 -9.50 7.08 -5.65
CA SER A 42 -10.12 6.16 -4.69
C SER A 42 -9.71 4.72 -4.98
N ILE A 43 -9.66 3.91 -3.94
CA ILE A 43 -9.36 2.48 -3.99
C ILE A 43 -10.58 1.74 -3.47
N GLY A 44 -11.06 0.74 -4.23
CA GLY A 44 -12.06 -0.21 -3.77
C GLY A 44 -11.42 -1.29 -2.92
N ILE A 45 -11.95 -1.50 -1.72
CA ILE A 45 -11.45 -2.50 -0.77
C ILE A 45 -12.62 -3.38 -0.34
N THR A 46 -12.50 -4.70 -0.53
CA THR A 46 -13.51 -5.65 -0.07
C THR A 46 -13.64 -5.63 1.45
N LYS A 47 -14.77 -6.08 1.98
CA LYS A 47 -14.98 -6.19 3.43
C LYS A 47 -13.88 -7.03 4.08
N LYS A 48 -13.52 -8.18 3.50
CA LYS A 48 -12.45 -9.05 4.01
C LYS A 48 -11.11 -8.30 4.12
N ASN A 49 -10.77 -7.50 3.11
CA ASN A 49 -9.52 -6.72 3.12
C ASN A 49 -9.57 -5.56 4.13
N VAL A 50 -10.74 -4.95 4.36
CA VAL A 50 -10.91 -3.95 5.45
C VAL A 50 -10.71 -4.62 6.81
N ASP A 51 -11.29 -5.81 7.02
CA ASP A 51 -11.14 -6.57 8.26
C ASP A 51 -9.69 -6.99 8.48
N PHE A 52 -8.99 -7.44 7.42
CA PHE A 52 -7.55 -7.74 7.46
C PHE A 52 -6.72 -6.49 7.81
N LEU A 53 -6.97 -5.36 7.15
CA LEU A 53 -6.28 -4.11 7.46
C LEU A 53 -6.49 -3.71 8.92
N ASN A 54 -7.73 -3.78 9.41
CA ASN A 54 -8.09 -3.42 10.78
C ASN A 54 -7.47 -4.33 11.85
N SER A 55 -7.33 -5.61 11.56
CA SER A 55 -6.78 -6.59 12.51
C SER A 55 -5.25 -6.65 12.48
N GLN A 56 -4.62 -6.56 11.31
CA GLN A 56 -3.19 -6.84 11.14
C GLN A 56 -2.33 -5.60 10.93
N ILE A 57 -2.89 -4.53 10.37
CA ILE A 57 -2.10 -3.39 9.91
C ILE A 57 -2.46 -2.13 10.67
N LEU A 58 -3.63 -1.55 10.41
CA LEU A 58 -4.06 -0.27 10.94
C LEU A 58 -5.59 -0.20 11.03
N LYS A 59 -6.12 0.14 12.19
CA LYS A 59 -7.58 0.35 12.38
C LYS A 59 -8.04 1.59 11.61
N ILE A 60 -8.85 1.38 10.57
CA ILE A 60 -9.40 2.44 9.72
C ILE A 60 -10.76 2.87 10.30
N ASN A 61 -10.90 4.14 10.61
CA ASN A 61 -12.17 4.70 11.08
C ASN A 61 -13.21 4.64 9.96
N LYS A 62 -14.44 4.22 10.28
CA LYS A 62 -15.57 4.10 9.34
C LYS A 62 -15.84 5.38 8.54
N LYS A 63 -15.58 6.57 9.11
CA LYS A 63 -15.75 7.85 8.40
C LYS A 63 -14.90 8.02 7.14
N TYR A 64 -13.85 7.22 6.97
CA TYR A 64 -12.99 7.22 5.78
C TYR A 64 -13.39 6.18 4.74
N LEU A 65 -14.38 5.34 5.05
CA LEU A 65 -14.87 4.28 4.20
C LEU A 65 -16.24 4.65 3.64
N ASN A 66 -16.36 4.69 2.32
CA ASN A 66 -17.64 4.90 1.64
C ASN A 66 -18.13 3.54 1.12
N PRO A 67 -19.17 2.97 1.73
CA PRO A 67 -19.69 1.66 1.32
C PRO A 67 -20.36 1.74 -0.05
N ILE A 68 -20.14 0.71 -0.87
CA ILE A 68 -20.81 0.48 -2.14
C ILE A 68 -21.67 -0.78 -1.99
N ASN A 69 -22.97 -0.60 -2.06
CA ASN A 69 -23.94 -1.68 -1.86
C ASN A 69 -24.48 -2.22 -3.19
N GLN A 70 -24.33 -1.45 -4.27
CA GLN A 70 -24.85 -1.81 -5.58
C GLN A 70 -23.91 -1.38 -6.69
N ILE A 71 -23.77 -2.22 -7.72
CA ILE A 71 -23.07 -1.94 -8.96
C ILE A 71 -23.98 -2.35 -10.10
N GLU A 72 -24.23 -1.44 -11.02
CA GLU A 72 -24.99 -1.69 -12.23
C GLU A 72 -24.14 -1.42 -13.45
N ILE A 73 -24.17 -2.31 -14.42
CA ILE A 73 -23.47 -2.19 -15.70
C ILE A 73 -24.51 -2.11 -16.80
N TYR A 74 -24.37 -1.09 -17.65
CA TYR A 74 -25.25 -0.84 -18.78
C TYR A 74 -24.50 -0.96 -20.11
N THR A 75 -25.25 -1.23 -21.22
CA THR A 75 -24.65 -1.19 -22.56
C THR A 75 -24.29 0.24 -22.94
N GLU A 76 -23.20 0.38 -23.73
CA GLU A 76 -22.77 1.68 -24.24
C GLU A 76 -23.80 2.26 -25.23
N LYS A 77 -24.40 1.40 -26.08
CA LYS A 77 -25.38 1.78 -27.12
C LYS A 77 -26.76 2.15 -26.57
N ASN A 78 -27.16 1.54 -25.47
CA ASN A 78 -28.49 1.76 -24.88
C ASN A 78 -28.38 1.83 -23.36
N ARG A 79 -28.28 3.04 -22.81
CA ARG A 79 -28.14 3.28 -21.36
C ARG A 79 -29.32 2.76 -20.52
N SER A 80 -30.43 2.40 -21.15
CA SER A 80 -31.57 1.79 -20.48
C SER A 80 -31.45 0.27 -20.34
N GLN A 81 -30.57 -0.37 -21.12
CA GLN A 81 -30.37 -1.81 -21.09
C GLN A 81 -29.29 -2.20 -20.09
N LYS A 82 -29.71 -2.63 -18.91
CA LYS A 82 -28.86 -3.14 -17.84
C LYS A 82 -28.33 -4.53 -18.21
N ILE A 83 -27.00 -4.72 -18.20
CA ILE A 83 -26.35 -5.99 -18.48
C ILE A 83 -26.19 -6.80 -17.19
N LEU A 84 -25.68 -6.15 -16.14
CA LEU A 84 -25.37 -6.79 -14.86
C LEU A 84 -25.81 -5.90 -13.70
N ASN A 85 -26.29 -6.54 -12.65
CA ASN A 85 -26.63 -5.90 -11.39
C ASN A 85 -26.07 -6.74 -10.23
N PHE A 86 -25.10 -6.18 -9.54
CA PHE A 86 -24.58 -6.73 -8.29
C PHE A 86 -25.25 -5.97 -7.15
N ASN A 87 -26.16 -6.62 -6.47
CA ASN A 87 -26.85 -6.07 -5.31
C ASN A 87 -27.03 -7.19 -4.27
N GLU A 88 -26.27 -7.13 -3.20
CA GLU A 88 -26.51 -7.99 -2.04
C GLU A 88 -27.33 -7.19 -1.01
N LYS A 89 -28.58 -7.61 -0.80
CA LYS A 89 -29.45 -7.03 0.24
C LYS A 89 -28.71 -7.03 1.57
N ASN A 90 -28.51 -5.83 2.14
CA ASN A 90 -27.88 -5.60 3.45
C ASN A 90 -26.38 -5.93 3.57
N LYS A 91 -25.64 -6.11 2.47
CA LYS A 91 -24.19 -6.31 2.53
C LYS A 91 -23.44 -5.32 1.65
N ASN A 92 -22.34 -4.78 2.16
CA ASN A 92 -21.43 -3.98 1.36
C ASN A 92 -20.64 -4.88 0.39
N LEU A 93 -20.70 -4.60 -0.90
CA LEU A 93 -19.89 -5.25 -1.91
C LEU A 93 -18.41 -4.91 -1.70
N PHE A 94 -18.12 -3.63 -1.54
CA PHE A 94 -16.81 -3.12 -1.17
C PHE A 94 -16.92 -1.70 -0.58
N ASN A 95 -15.80 -1.19 -0.07
CA ASN A 95 -15.68 0.17 0.44
C ASN A 95 -14.72 0.97 -0.42
N LEU A 96 -15.05 2.22 -0.72
CA LEU A 96 -14.13 3.16 -1.34
C LEU A 96 -13.38 3.95 -0.26
N ILE A 97 -12.07 4.07 -0.39
CA ILE A 97 -11.23 4.94 0.41
C ILE A 97 -10.35 5.80 -0.50
N LYS A 98 -10.16 7.07 -0.16
CA LYS A 98 -9.19 7.91 -0.87
C LYS A 98 -7.77 7.42 -0.59
N SER A 99 -6.98 7.21 -1.64
CA SER A 99 -5.62 6.68 -1.53
C SER A 99 -4.68 7.58 -0.72
N ASP A 100 -4.86 8.89 -0.82
CA ASP A 100 -4.11 9.86 -0.01
C ASP A 100 -4.48 9.82 1.48
N THR A 101 -5.75 9.57 1.80
CA THR A 101 -6.19 9.37 3.18
C THR A 101 -5.54 8.12 3.79
N LEU A 102 -5.60 6.99 3.10
CA LEU A 102 -4.97 5.75 3.56
C LEU A 102 -3.45 5.92 3.72
N TYR A 103 -2.80 6.61 2.77
CA TYR A 103 -1.38 6.94 2.87
C TYR A 103 -1.05 7.76 4.12
N LYS A 104 -1.80 8.84 4.36
CA LYS A 104 -1.60 9.70 5.53
C LYS A 104 -1.78 8.93 6.84
N LEU A 105 -2.82 8.10 6.93
CA LEU A 105 -3.08 7.26 8.12
C LEU A 105 -1.91 6.32 8.41
N LEU A 106 -1.44 5.57 7.41
CA LEU A 106 -0.30 4.66 7.55
C LEU A 106 0.98 5.40 7.93
N LYS A 107 1.27 6.52 7.25
CA LYS A 107 2.47 7.30 7.52
C LYS A 107 2.49 7.91 8.91
N ASN A 108 1.37 8.48 9.35
CA ASN A 108 1.27 9.10 10.68
C ASN A 108 1.42 8.07 11.79
N ASP A 109 0.79 6.89 11.65
CA ASP A 109 0.94 5.84 12.66
C ASP A 109 2.37 5.29 12.70
N LEU A 110 3.00 5.07 11.53
CA LEU A 110 4.37 4.59 11.45
C LEU A 110 5.39 5.59 12.04
N SER A 111 5.21 6.90 11.81
CA SER A 111 6.16 7.91 12.31
C SER A 111 6.26 7.96 13.84
N ASN A 112 5.27 7.43 14.54
CA ASN A 112 5.27 7.33 16.01
C ASN A 112 5.89 6.01 16.54
N LYS A 113 6.43 5.14 15.68
CA LYS A 113 6.98 3.84 16.08
C LYS A 113 8.50 3.89 16.21
N LYS A 114 9.03 3.43 17.36
CA LYS A 114 10.48 3.43 17.63
C LYS A 114 11.28 2.53 16.69
N ASN A 115 10.67 1.44 16.19
CA ASN A 115 11.27 0.48 15.26
C ASN A 115 11.01 0.81 13.78
N PHE A 116 10.65 2.06 13.47
CA PHE A 116 10.43 2.54 12.11
C PHE A 116 11.32 3.74 11.80
N ARG A 117 11.93 3.73 10.63
CA ARG A 117 12.72 4.85 10.09
C ARG A 117 12.38 5.08 8.64
N ILE A 118 12.44 6.33 8.19
CA ILE A 118 12.27 6.70 6.79
C ILE A 118 13.44 7.58 6.36
N LYS A 119 14.13 7.17 5.30
CA LYS A 119 15.32 7.85 4.76
C LYS A 119 15.12 8.24 3.31
N LYS A 120 15.43 9.50 3.03
CA LYS A 120 15.44 10.06 1.69
C LYS A 120 16.81 9.88 1.07
N ILE A 121 16.86 9.36 -0.17
CA ILE A 121 18.13 9.16 -0.89
C ILE A 121 18.12 9.87 -2.24
N LYS A 122 19.27 10.43 -2.62
CA LYS A 122 19.52 10.93 -3.97
C LYS A 122 19.75 9.75 -4.93
N LYS A 123 19.25 9.82 -6.16
CA LYS A 123 19.26 8.75 -7.15
C LYS A 123 20.67 8.20 -7.45
N SER A 124 21.69 9.04 -7.46
CA SER A 124 23.09 8.70 -7.76
C SER A 124 23.74 7.76 -6.74
N ASN A 125 23.25 7.76 -5.49
CA ASN A 125 23.89 7.04 -4.40
C ASN A 125 22.99 5.94 -3.80
N PHE A 126 21.91 5.58 -4.50
CA PHE A 126 20.89 4.67 -3.98
C PHE A 126 21.47 3.32 -3.54
N TYR A 127 22.31 2.73 -4.38
CA TYR A 127 22.95 1.44 -4.11
C TYR A 127 23.99 1.49 -2.98
N ASN A 128 24.89 2.47 -3.08
CA ASN A 128 26.00 2.60 -2.13
C ASN A 128 25.54 2.91 -0.72
N ASN A 129 24.47 3.71 -0.59
CA ASN A 129 23.95 4.10 0.73
C ASN A 129 23.14 3.00 1.42
N ILE A 130 22.47 2.12 0.65
CA ILE A 130 21.71 1.01 1.24
C ILE A 130 22.62 -0.15 1.63
N ILE A 131 23.56 -0.51 0.75
CA ILE A 131 24.34 -1.74 0.91
C ILE A 131 25.62 -1.50 1.72
N LYS A 132 26.26 -0.33 1.58
CA LYS A 132 27.56 -0.08 2.25
C LYS A 132 27.45 0.45 3.68
N ASN A 133 26.36 1.14 4.01
CA ASN A 133 26.29 1.89 5.27
C ASN A 133 25.37 1.30 6.34
N GLU A 134 24.54 0.32 5.99
CA GLU A 134 23.63 -0.32 6.95
C GLU A 134 23.48 -1.81 6.64
N TYR A 135 23.57 -2.63 7.67
CA TYR A 135 23.29 -4.06 7.55
C TYR A 135 21.79 -4.32 7.62
N PHE A 136 21.24 -4.96 6.59
CA PHE A 136 19.86 -5.44 6.52
C PHE A 136 19.81 -6.94 6.29
N ASP A 137 18.96 -7.62 7.05
CA ASP A 137 18.71 -9.06 6.88
C ASP A 137 17.92 -9.34 5.61
N LEU A 138 17.08 -8.36 5.17
CA LEU A 138 16.24 -8.49 3.98
C LEU A 138 16.01 -7.12 3.34
N ILE A 139 16.03 -7.08 2.00
CA ILE A 139 15.70 -5.88 1.21
C ILE A 139 14.49 -6.20 0.32
N ILE A 140 13.40 -5.43 0.48
CA ILE A 140 12.15 -5.60 -0.26
C ILE A 140 11.92 -4.38 -1.16
N ASN A 141 11.79 -4.60 -2.48
CA ASN A 141 11.51 -3.54 -3.42
C ASN A 141 10.01 -3.41 -3.69
N CYS A 142 9.41 -2.29 -3.27
CA CYS A 142 8.02 -1.91 -3.53
C CYS A 142 7.87 -0.86 -4.65
N GLU A 143 8.95 -0.51 -5.36
CA GLU A 143 8.91 0.38 -6.52
C GLU A 143 8.67 -0.37 -7.82
N LYS A 144 8.00 0.28 -8.81
CA LYS A 144 7.71 -0.32 -10.12
C LYS A 144 8.96 -0.69 -10.93
N LYS A 145 10.05 0.09 -10.76
CA LYS A 145 11.31 -0.17 -11.47
C LYS A 145 12.21 -0.98 -10.57
N ASN A 146 12.71 -2.08 -11.11
CA ASN A 146 13.77 -2.81 -10.46
C ASN A 146 15.04 -1.96 -10.45
N ILE A 147 15.48 -1.57 -9.27
CA ILE A 147 16.64 -0.69 -9.08
C ILE A 147 17.86 -1.54 -8.73
N LEU A 148 17.65 -2.78 -8.28
CA LEU A 148 18.66 -3.56 -7.60
C LEU A 148 19.24 -4.73 -8.41
N THR A 149 18.54 -5.25 -9.42
CA THR A 149 19.02 -6.42 -10.18
C THR A 149 18.73 -6.33 -11.66
N LYS A 150 19.65 -6.84 -12.49
CA LYS A 150 19.44 -7.10 -13.93
C LYS A 150 18.83 -8.48 -14.19
N SER A 151 18.85 -9.38 -13.20
CA SER A 151 18.28 -10.73 -13.26
C SER A 151 17.22 -10.90 -12.18
N PHE A 152 16.12 -11.58 -12.52
CA PHE A 152 14.95 -11.75 -11.66
C PHE A 152 14.87 -13.16 -11.12
N LEU A 153 14.73 -13.29 -9.81
CA LEU A 153 13.99 -14.40 -9.21
C LEU A 153 12.56 -13.90 -8.98
N ILE A 154 11.62 -14.31 -9.82
CA ILE A 154 10.20 -13.99 -9.60
C ILE A 154 9.66 -15.07 -8.65
N LEU A 155 9.53 -14.75 -7.37
CA LEU A 155 8.77 -15.56 -6.43
C LEU A 155 7.30 -15.17 -6.59
N TYR A 156 6.53 -16.03 -7.25
CA TYR A 156 5.07 -15.95 -7.24
C TYR A 156 4.57 -16.54 -5.92
N PHE A 157 4.05 -15.69 -5.04
CA PHE A 157 3.16 -16.14 -4.00
C PHE A 157 1.74 -16.18 -4.58
N VAL A 158 1.25 -17.37 -4.83
CA VAL A 158 -0.18 -17.61 -5.08
C VAL A 158 -0.86 -17.58 -3.70
N ILE A 159 -1.71 -16.57 -3.49
CA ILE A 159 -2.62 -16.49 -2.34
C ILE A 159 -3.98 -17.02 -2.76
#